data_cdb8554180b95887f7511be97c8223e8
#
_entry.id   cdb8554180b95887f7511be97c8223e8
#
_cell.length_a   1.000
_cell.length_b   1.000
_cell.length_c   1.000
_cell.angle_alpha   90.00
_cell.angle_beta   90.00
_cell.angle_gamma   90.00
#
_symmetry.space_group_name_H-M   'P 1'
#
loop_
_entity.id
_entity.type
_entity.pdbx_description
1 polymer ?
#
loop_
_entity_poly.entity_id
_entity_poly.type
_entity_poly.pdbx_seq_one_letter_code
_entity_poly.pdbx_strand_id
1 'polypeptide(L)'
;MSIKDQLRAAILSGGATGASPSGEAVSINCKGTVGEWEAISTFVAPANGYVQIQGKSTGVDGMATMTSTSGYAGMNWTTSGLHFGFSLPVKKGETVTCQGARLVNITVQMLKLVGGG
;
A
#
# COMPACT_ATOMS: atom_id res chain seq x y z
N MET A 1 -7.85 12.14 14.64
CA MET A 1 -7.98 11.32 13.44
C MET A 1 -6.62 10.69 13.15
N SER A 2 -6.59 9.40 12.87
CA SER A 2 -5.35 8.72 12.54
C SER A 2 -4.83 9.14 11.17
N ILE A 3 -3.56 8.86 10.88
CA ILE A 3 -2.99 9.12 9.56
C ILE A 3 -3.79 8.39 8.49
N LYS A 4 -4.19 7.15 8.78
CA LYS A 4 -5.00 6.36 7.87
C LYS A 4 -6.33 7.05 7.57
N ASP A 5 -6.97 7.59 8.59
CA ASP A 5 -8.23 8.30 8.42
C ASP A 5 -8.04 9.61 7.69
N GLN A 6 -6.93 10.29 7.94
CA GLN A 6 -6.59 11.51 7.23
C GLN A 6 -6.36 11.25 5.75
N LEU A 7 -5.64 10.17 5.42
CA LEU A 7 -5.46 9.77 4.03
C LEU A 7 -6.79 9.42 3.39
N ARG A 8 -7.61 8.66 4.09
CA ARG A 8 -8.93 8.29 3.58
C ARG A 8 -9.78 9.54 3.34
N ALA A 9 -9.78 10.46 4.30
CA ALA A 9 -10.55 11.70 4.15
C ALA A 9 -10.04 12.52 2.98
N ALA A 10 -8.72 12.64 2.83
CA ALA A 10 -8.13 13.36 1.71
C ALA A 10 -8.46 12.68 0.37
N ILE A 11 -8.40 11.35 0.33
CA ILE A 11 -8.70 10.60 -0.88
C ILE A 11 -10.19 10.67 -1.21
N LEU A 12 -11.04 10.36 -0.24
CA LEU A 12 -12.48 10.22 -0.47
C LEU A 12 -13.15 11.57 -0.66
N SER A 13 -12.71 12.57 0.05
CA SER A 13 -13.29 13.91 -0.07
C SER A 13 -12.69 14.71 -1.20
N GLY A 14 -11.53 14.29 -1.69
CA GLY A 14 -10.77 15.07 -2.65
C GLY A 14 -10.31 16.40 -2.08
N GLY A 15 -10.40 16.55 -0.74
CA GLY A 15 -10.35 17.85 -0.13
C GLY A 15 -8.97 18.47 -0.06
N ALA A 16 -7.96 17.68 0.22
CA ALA A 16 -6.65 18.25 0.52
C ALA A 16 -6.01 18.94 -0.68
N THR A 17 -6.18 18.41 -1.88
CA THR A 17 -5.50 18.91 -3.06
C THR A 17 -6.42 19.11 -4.25
N GLY A 18 -7.70 18.84 -4.06
CA GLY A 18 -8.62 18.78 -5.19
C GLY A 18 -8.49 17.51 -6.02
N ALA A 19 -7.51 16.67 -5.73
CA ALA A 19 -7.37 15.39 -6.39
C ALA A 19 -8.15 14.33 -5.62
N SER A 20 -8.75 13.38 -6.32
CA SER A 20 -9.50 12.29 -5.70
C SER A 20 -9.25 11.01 -6.50
N PRO A 21 -9.53 9.85 -5.90
CA PRO A 21 -9.43 8.60 -6.64
C PRO A 21 -10.32 8.64 -7.88
N SER A 22 -9.81 8.13 -8.98
CA SER A 22 -10.58 8.07 -10.23
C SER A 22 -11.69 7.03 -10.21
N GLY A 23 -11.73 6.19 -9.17
CA GLY A 23 -12.59 5.03 -9.13
C GLY A 23 -11.96 3.80 -9.76
N GLU A 24 -10.79 3.96 -10.36
CA GLU A 24 -10.06 2.84 -10.93
C GLU A 24 -9.02 2.33 -9.97
N ALA A 25 -9.04 1.02 -9.75
CA ALA A 25 -7.99 0.32 -9.03
C ALA A 25 -7.33 -0.65 -10.00
N VAL A 26 -6.01 -0.60 -10.04
CA VAL A 26 -5.22 -1.51 -10.86
C VAL A 26 -4.60 -2.53 -9.93
N SER A 27 -4.91 -3.81 -10.15
CA SER A 27 -4.28 -4.88 -9.38
C SER A 27 -2.82 -5.01 -9.78
N ILE A 28 -1.96 -5.11 -8.77
CA ILE A 28 -0.53 -5.30 -8.96
C ILE A 28 -0.21 -6.75 -8.64
N ASN A 29 0.51 -7.40 -9.54
CA ASN A 29 0.93 -8.77 -9.34
C ASN A 29 1.87 -8.86 -8.14
N CYS A 30 1.57 -9.76 -7.20
CA CYS A 30 2.35 -9.88 -5.97
C CYS A 30 2.28 -11.30 -5.42
N LYS A 31 3.20 -11.59 -4.48
CA LYS A 31 3.10 -12.83 -3.71
C LYS A 31 1.94 -12.71 -2.74
N GLY A 32 1.14 -13.75 -2.63
CA GLY A 32 0.02 -13.80 -1.68
C GLY A 32 0.42 -14.23 -0.28
N THR A 33 1.61 -14.81 -0.12
CA THR A 33 2.09 -15.34 1.14
C THR A 33 3.60 -15.15 1.24
N VAL A 34 4.07 -14.71 2.40
CA VAL A 34 5.50 -14.65 2.71
C VAL A 34 5.72 -15.20 4.11
N GLY A 35 6.78 -15.98 4.27
CA GLY A 35 7.19 -16.54 5.56
C GLY A 35 8.26 -15.68 6.22
N GLU A 36 9.48 -15.80 5.73
CA GLU A 36 10.56 -14.92 6.17
C GLU A 36 10.51 -13.62 5.39
N TRP A 37 11.33 -12.66 5.76
CA TRP A 37 11.40 -11.38 5.08
C TRP A 37 11.77 -11.58 3.61
N GLU A 38 10.89 -11.15 2.72
CA GLU A 38 11.11 -11.26 1.28
C GLU A 38 10.30 -10.22 0.52
N ALA A 39 10.63 -10.05 -0.74
CA ALA A 39 9.91 -9.15 -1.61
C ALA A 39 8.51 -9.72 -1.91
N ILE A 40 7.51 -8.85 -1.81
CA ILE A 40 6.12 -9.17 -2.17
C ILE A 40 5.87 -8.75 -3.61
N SER A 41 6.34 -7.58 -3.99
CA SER A 41 6.15 -7.04 -5.33
C SER A 41 7.12 -5.89 -5.56
N THR A 42 7.54 -5.74 -6.82
CA THR A 42 8.30 -4.58 -7.27
C THR A 42 7.73 -4.15 -8.62
N PHE A 43 7.40 -2.88 -8.75
CA PHE A 43 6.79 -2.38 -9.98
C PHE A 43 7.04 -0.88 -10.13
N VAL A 44 6.80 -0.39 -11.34
CA VAL A 44 6.89 1.05 -11.64
C VAL A 44 5.46 1.61 -11.60
N ALA A 45 5.26 2.69 -10.86
CA ALA A 45 3.95 3.30 -10.71
C ALA A 45 3.45 3.81 -12.07
N PRO A 46 2.29 3.33 -12.54
CA PRO A 46 1.78 3.72 -13.86
C PRO A 46 1.12 5.09 -13.90
N ALA A 47 0.86 5.67 -12.74
CA ALA A 47 0.21 6.98 -12.63
C ALA A 47 0.48 7.56 -11.24
N ASN A 48 0.16 8.83 -11.05
CA ASN A 48 0.11 9.41 -9.72
C ASN A 48 -1.06 8.81 -8.95
N GLY A 49 -0.85 8.49 -7.69
CA GLY A 49 -1.90 7.91 -6.89
C GLY A 49 -1.39 7.33 -5.58
N TYR A 50 -2.07 6.28 -5.12
CA TYR A 50 -1.74 5.58 -3.90
C TYR A 50 -1.59 4.10 -4.18
N VAL A 51 -0.52 3.51 -3.66
CA VAL A 51 -0.38 2.05 -3.65
C VAL A 51 -0.91 1.57 -2.31
N GLN A 52 -1.77 0.57 -2.34
CA GLN A 52 -2.38 0.00 -1.14
C GLN A 52 -2.01 -1.47 -1.03
N ILE A 53 -1.53 -1.86 0.14
CA ILE A 53 -1.28 -3.27 0.47
C ILE A 53 -2.25 -3.70 1.56
N GLN A 54 -2.76 -4.91 1.43
CA GLN A 54 -3.64 -5.53 2.43
C GLN A 54 -3.21 -6.96 2.65
N GLY A 55 -3.52 -7.49 3.81
CA GLY A 55 -3.22 -8.87 4.13
C GLY A 55 -3.57 -9.20 5.57
N LYS A 56 -2.97 -10.31 6.04
CA LYS A 56 -3.20 -10.81 7.39
C LYS A 56 -1.89 -11.33 7.95
N SER A 57 -1.58 -11.00 9.19
CA SER A 57 -0.39 -11.52 9.86
C SER A 57 -0.61 -12.98 10.27
N THR A 58 0.43 -13.81 10.15
CA THR A 58 0.35 -15.24 10.50
C THR A 58 1.08 -15.57 11.78
N GLY A 59 1.86 -14.64 12.32
CA GLY A 59 2.63 -14.89 13.55
C GLY A 59 2.93 -13.58 14.22
N VAL A 60 3.56 -13.69 15.39
CA VAL A 60 4.11 -12.51 16.06
C VAL A 60 5.24 -11.94 15.18
N ASP A 61 5.45 -10.64 15.29
CA ASP A 61 6.48 -9.95 14.52
C ASP A 61 6.25 -9.99 13.01
N GLY A 62 5.00 -10.13 12.58
CA GLY A 62 4.65 -9.90 11.18
C GLY A 62 4.92 -8.44 10.82
N MET A 63 5.39 -8.20 9.59
CA MET A 63 5.66 -6.85 9.15
C MET A 63 5.48 -6.72 7.64
N ALA A 64 5.14 -5.51 7.22
CA ALA A 64 5.04 -5.16 5.81
C ALA A 64 5.58 -3.75 5.61
N THR A 65 6.26 -3.54 4.50
CA THR A 65 6.76 -2.23 4.12
C THR A 65 6.49 -1.97 2.66
N MET A 66 6.30 -0.69 2.34
CA MET A 66 6.30 -0.22 0.96
C MET A 66 7.28 0.95 0.87
N THR A 67 8.12 0.93 -0.13
CA THR A 67 9.07 2.01 -0.39
C THR A 67 8.93 2.46 -1.83
N SER A 68 9.13 3.75 -2.04
CA SER A 68 9.23 4.33 -3.37
C SER A 68 10.45 5.23 -3.42
N THR A 69 10.70 5.83 -4.57
CA THR A 69 11.82 6.76 -4.70
C THR A 69 11.73 7.90 -3.69
N SER A 70 10.54 8.34 -3.33
CA SER A 70 10.36 9.50 -2.47
C SER A 70 9.63 9.20 -1.16
N GLY A 71 9.28 7.94 -0.87
CA GLY A 71 8.46 7.67 0.30
C GLY A 71 8.66 6.29 0.90
N TYR A 72 8.13 6.14 2.10
CA TYR A 72 8.18 4.89 2.86
C TYR A 72 6.93 4.79 3.73
N ALA A 73 6.37 3.60 3.78
CA ALA A 73 5.32 3.25 4.72
C ALA A 73 5.60 1.85 5.23
N GLY A 74 5.36 1.62 6.51
CA GLY A 74 5.58 0.31 7.08
C GLY A 74 4.80 0.12 8.37
N MET A 75 4.50 -1.14 8.65
CA MET A 75 3.82 -1.55 9.88
C MET A 75 4.38 -2.89 10.34
N ASN A 76 4.33 -3.11 11.63
CA ASN A 76 4.63 -4.41 12.22
C ASN A 76 3.57 -4.76 13.25
N TRP A 77 3.43 -6.05 13.52
CA TRP A 77 2.38 -6.56 14.40
C TRP A 77 2.98 -7.55 15.38
N THR A 78 2.52 -7.46 16.62
CA THR A 78 2.96 -8.37 17.67
C THR A 78 1.99 -9.54 17.88
N THR A 79 0.88 -9.56 17.14
CA THR A 79 -0.18 -10.56 17.28
C THR A 79 -0.45 -11.23 15.95
N SER A 80 -0.60 -12.55 15.99
CA SER A 80 -1.01 -13.33 14.83
C SER A 80 -2.49 -13.09 14.51
N GLY A 81 -2.84 -13.19 13.21
CA GLY A 81 -4.22 -13.14 12.77
C GLY A 81 -4.81 -11.75 12.60
N LEU A 82 -3.99 -10.70 12.65
CA LEU A 82 -4.47 -9.34 12.43
C LEU A 82 -4.53 -9.01 10.95
N HIS A 83 -5.68 -8.51 10.52
CA HIS A 83 -5.83 -7.94 9.19
C HIS A 83 -5.22 -6.55 9.16
N PHE A 84 -4.57 -6.23 8.07
CA PHE A 84 -3.94 -4.93 7.92
C PHE A 84 -4.22 -4.35 6.53
N GLY A 85 -4.08 -3.05 6.44
CA GLY A 85 -4.10 -2.34 5.16
C GLY A 85 -3.52 -0.95 5.37
N PHE A 86 -2.65 -0.54 4.47
CA PHE A 86 -2.12 0.82 4.49
C PHE A 86 -1.68 1.23 3.09
N SER A 87 -1.40 2.50 2.91
CA SER A 87 -1.17 3.08 1.59
C SER A 87 0.09 3.94 1.58
N LEU A 88 0.65 4.08 0.39
CA LEU A 88 1.81 4.94 0.15
C LEU A 88 1.49 5.81 -1.07
N PRO A 89 1.56 7.14 -0.95
CA PRO A 89 1.42 8.00 -2.11
C PRO A 89 2.63 7.86 -3.03
N VAL A 90 2.38 7.80 -4.32
CA VAL A 90 3.42 7.63 -5.33
C VAL A 90 3.19 8.54 -6.52
N LYS A 91 4.27 8.85 -7.23
CA LYS A 91 4.23 9.58 -8.49
C LYS A 91 4.48 8.62 -9.63
N LYS A 92 3.86 8.91 -10.76
CA LYS A 92 4.09 8.15 -11.99
C LYS A 92 5.58 8.01 -12.26
N GLY A 93 6.03 6.81 -12.56
CA GLY A 93 7.41 6.51 -12.89
C GLY A 93 8.29 6.11 -11.71
N GLU A 94 7.81 6.28 -10.48
CA GLU A 94 8.57 5.83 -9.31
C GLU A 94 8.56 4.31 -9.22
N THR A 95 9.70 3.74 -8.80
CA THR A 95 9.76 2.30 -8.51
C THR A 95 9.26 2.07 -7.10
N VAL A 96 8.31 1.16 -6.96
CA VAL A 96 7.69 0.79 -5.68
C VAL A 96 8.09 -0.63 -5.34
N THR A 97 8.56 -0.83 -4.11
CA THR A 97 8.91 -2.16 -3.60
C THR A 97 8.07 -2.44 -2.35
N CYS A 98 7.37 -3.56 -2.37
CA CYS A 98 6.63 -4.06 -1.22
C CYS A 98 7.37 -5.27 -0.68
N GLN A 99 7.59 -5.31 0.62
CA GLN A 99 8.30 -6.40 1.29
C GLN A 99 7.57 -6.76 2.57
N GLY A 100 7.78 -7.96 3.06
CA GLY A 100 7.17 -8.35 4.31
C GLY A 100 7.63 -9.71 4.82
N ALA A 101 7.13 -10.06 6.00
CA ALA A 101 7.39 -11.33 6.65
C ALA A 101 6.16 -11.78 7.42
N ARG A 102 5.90 -13.07 7.42
CA ARG A 102 4.82 -13.72 8.17
C ARG A 102 3.44 -13.13 7.85
N LEU A 103 3.12 -13.10 6.55
CA LEU A 103 1.87 -12.56 6.02
C LEU A 103 1.21 -13.54 5.07
N VAL A 104 -0.12 -13.52 5.03
CA VAL A 104 -0.93 -14.27 4.06
C VAL A 104 -2.03 -13.37 3.50
N ASN A 105 -2.68 -13.85 2.45
CA ASN A 105 -3.79 -13.16 1.78
C ASN A 105 -3.40 -11.74 1.36
N ILE A 106 -2.17 -11.60 0.88
CA ILE A 106 -1.63 -10.31 0.49
C ILE A 106 -2.19 -9.89 -0.86
N THR A 107 -2.66 -8.66 -0.93
CA THR A 107 -3.05 -8.03 -2.19
C THR A 107 -2.41 -6.66 -2.27
N VAL A 108 -2.03 -6.26 -3.48
CA VAL A 108 -1.47 -4.94 -3.76
C VAL A 108 -2.27 -4.36 -4.90
N GLN A 109 -2.68 -3.12 -4.76
CA GLN A 109 -3.38 -2.41 -5.82
C GLN A 109 -2.95 -0.96 -5.86
N MET A 110 -3.14 -0.34 -6.99
CA MET A 110 -2.90 1.08 -7.15
C MET A 110 -4.21 1.80 -7.41
N LEU A 111 -4.44 2.87 -6.66
CA LEU A 111 -5.58 3.75 -6.85
C LEU A 111 -5.08 5.01 -7.55
N LYS A 112 -5.54 5.21 -8.79
CA LYS A 112 -5.17 6.39 -9.56
C LYS A 112 -5.94 7.60 -9.07
N LEU A 113 -5.31 8.77 -9.13
CA LEU A 113 -5.97 10.02 -8.77
C LEU A 113 -6.56 10.69 -10.00
N VAL A 114 -7.75 11.27 -9.82
CA VAL A 114 -8.38 12.11 -10.86
C VAL A 114 -7.56 13.39 -10.98
N GLY A 115 -7.14 13.70 -12.19
CA GLY A 115 -6.34 14.89 -12.46
C GLY A 115 -4.90 14.79 -11.96
N GLY A 116 -4.52 13.66 -11.41
CA GLY A 116 -3.21 13.48 -10.82
C GLY A 116 -2.19 12.81 -11.71
N GLY A 117 -2.57 12.47 -12.86
CA GLY A 117 -1.61 11.79 -13.67
C GLY A 117 -1.97 11.47 -15.02
#